data_24e050b3a4d7cd756f2fd32d9bb73f65
#
_entry.id   24e050b3a4d7cd756f2fd32d9bb73f65
#
_cell.length_a   1.000
_cell.length_b   1.000
_cell.length_c   1.000
_cell.angle_alpha   90.00
_cell.angle_beta   90.00
_cell.angle_gamma   90.00
#
_symmetry.space_group_name_H-M   'P 1'
#
loop_
_entity.id
_entity.type
_entity.pdbx_description
1 polymer ?
#
loop_
_entity_poly.entity_id
_entity_poly.type
_entity_poly.pdbx_seq_one_letter_code
_entity_poly.pdbx_strand_id
1 'polypeptide(L)'
;MKYKLTDTFKTQGGIASLQSVILEDGRQAVLRKLHFGKLLNFGVRGSFISGTRIRQELQGNQNIVVSYERGGVFWPYEILEYVPGINFHVAMNRKDDYLKRNRLNLLRQAAKALAWVHSRGYMHLDVKPENYLILNSLKDGPIVKLTDFDLARPALDNGPRRQTGTPDFMAPEQFNEKRSYQASDVFAFGIMAYRLMTGKLPFNGSTEKSTWKKQASLTVVPKAPHEIVNDIPYRLEMAIVRALEKSLSKRLPNMTAFLHEWDS
;
A
#
# COMPACT_ATOMS: atom_id res chain seq x y z
N MET A 1 -23.51 -8.75 11.18
CA MET A 1 -22.68 -9.74 11.96
C MET A 1 -22.65 -9.30 13.41
N LYS A 2 -22.87 -10.21 14.38
CA LYS A 2 -22.73 -9.86 15.80
C LYS A 2 -21.28 -10.08 16.24
N TYR A 3 -20.80 -9.22 17.15
CA TYR A 3 -19.44 -9.26 17.67
C TYR A 3 -19.37 -8.71 19.08
N LYS A 4 -18.31 -9.08 19.82
CA LYS A 4 -17.97 -8.53 21.13
C LYS A 4 -16.69 -7.70 21.00
N LEU A 5 -16.66 -6.50 21.60
CA LEU A 5 -15.46 -5.70 21.71
C LEU A 5 -14.47 -6.40 22.63
N THR A 6 -13.18 -6.28 22.31
CA THR A 6 -12.09 -6.77 23.15
C THR A 6 -11.09 -5.66 23.44
N ASP A 7 -10.30 -5.81 24.50
CA ASP A 7 -9.26 -4.85 24.88
C ASP A 7 -7.88 -5.19 24.31
N THR A 8 -7.80 -6.16 23.36
CA THR A 8 -6.51 -6.57 22.78
C THR A 8 -5.76 -5.41 22.14
N PHE A 9 -6.46 -4.56 21.40
CA PHE A 9 -5.96 -3.28 20.94
C PHE A 9 -7.09 -2.32 20.60
N LYS A 10 -6.80 -1.03 20.75
CA LYS A 10 -7.60 0.08 20.24
C LYS A 10 -6.66 1.17 19.77
N THR A 11 -6.70 1.51 18.49
CA THR A 11 -5.87 2.57 17.93
C THR A 11 -6.73 3.65 17.31
N GLN A 12 -6.23 4.88 17.37
CA GLN A 12 -6.81 6.00 16.64
C GLN A 12 -5.79 6.45 15.60
N GLY A 13 -6.11 6.26 14.32
CA GLY A 13 -5.24 6.67 13.23
C GLY A 13 -6.03 7.25 12.08
N GLY A 14 -5.44 8.16 11.33
CA GLY A 14 -6.00 8.69 10.10
C GLY A 14 -7.43 9.19 10.23
N ILE A 15 -8.36 8.56 9.49
CA ILE A 15 -9.77 8.94 9.43
C ILE A 15 -10.68 8.00 10.23
N ALA A 16 -10.18 6.88 10.73
CA ALA A 16 -10.96 5.85 11.40
C ALA A 16 -10.24 5.29 12.65
N SER A 17 -11.02 4.84 13.61
CA SER A 17 -10.54 4.03 14.72
C SER A 17 -10.53 2.55 14.36
N LEU A 18 -9.56 1.82 14.89
CA LEU A 18 -9.45 0.37 14.78
C LEU A 18 -9.59 -0.22 16.18
N GLN A 19 -10.43 -1.22 16.33
CA GLN A 19 -10.64 -1.92 17.61
C GLN A 19 -10.75 -3.43 17.36
N SER A 20 -10.07 -4.21 18.18
CA SER A 20 -10.19 -5.66 18.15
C SER A 20 -11.58 -6.10 18.60
N VAL A 21 -12.13 -7.10 17.89
CA VAL A 21 -13.41 -7.72 18.18
C VAL A 21 -13.31 -9.24 18.04
N ILE A 22 -14.23 -9.97 18.70
CA ILE A 22 -14.44 -11.41 18.50
C ILE A 22 -15.82 -11.59 17.88
N LEU A 23 -15.86 -12.30 16.77
CA LEU A 23 -17.10 -12.65 16.06
C LEU A 23 -17.84 -13.77 16.80
N GLU A 24 -19.12 -14.01 16.48
CA GLU A 24 -19.92 -15.09 17.07
C GLU A 24 -19.32 -16.48 16.88
N ASP A 25 -18.58 -16.69 15.80
CA ASP A 25 -17.89 -17.96 15.50
C ASP A 25 -16.51 -18.08 16.18
N GLY A 26 -16.16 -17.15 17.08
CA GLY A 26 -14.91 -17.15 17.83
C GLY A 26 -13.70 -16.56 17.10
N ARG A 27 -13.82 -16.18 15.82
CA ARG A 27 -12.71 -15.56 15.08
C ARG A 27 -12.42 -14.16 15.60
N GLN A 28 -11.13 -13.83 15.69
CA GLN A 28 -10.69 -12.44 15.88
C GLN A 28 -10.90 -11.63 14.60
N ALA A 29 -11.34 -10.40 14.75
CA ALA A 29 -11.56 -9.44 13.67
C ALA A 29 -11.22 -8.04 14.13
N VAL A 30 -11.22 -7.08 13.18
CA VAL A 30 -10.97 -5.66 13.43
C VAL A 30 -12.21 -4.86 13.04
N LEU A 31 -12.82 -4.21 14.01
CA LEU A 31 -13.82 -3.17 13.75
C LEU A 31 -13.09 -1.88 13.38
N ARG A 32 -13.28 -1.44 12.15
CA ARG A 32 -12.82 -0.16 11.62
C ARG A 32 -14.01 0.78 11.51
N LYS A 33 -13.98 1.91 12.22
CA LYS A 33 -15.12 2.83 12.31
C LYS A 33 -14.66 4.27 12.04
N LEU A 34 -15.37 4.98 11.16
CA LEU A 34 -15.09 6.38 10.87
C LEU A 34 -15.13 7.22 12.17
N HIS A 35 -14.16 8.13 12.36
CA HIS A 35 -14.16 9.02 13.51
C HIS A 35 -15.41 9.90 13.55
N PHE A 36 -16.00 10.06 14.72
CA PHE A 36 -17.19 10.88 14.91
C PHE A 36 -17.01 12.30 14.36
N GLY A 37 -15.90 12.95 14.67
CA GLY A 37 -15.55 14.28 14.15
C GLY A 37 -15.34 14.39 12.64
N LYS A 38 -15.37 13.25 11.91
CA LYS A 38 -15.26 13.21 10.44
C LYS A 38 -16.58 12.93 9.73
N LEU A 39 -17.67 12.68 10.47
CA LEU A 39 -18.96 12.33 9.91
C LEU A 39 -19.54 13.41 9.00
N LEU A 40 -19.35 14.69 9.36
CA LEU A 40 -19.83 15.85 8.58
C LEU A 40 -18.84 16.26 7.47
N ASN A 41 -17.67 15.68 7.42
CA ASN A 41 -16.75 15.90 6.29
C ASN A 41 -17.09 14.93 5.14
N PHE A 42 -17.92 15.41 4.21
CA PHE A 42 -18.44 14.59 3.10
C PHE A 42 -17.33 13.96 2.25
N GLY A 43 -16.20 14.66 2.06
CA GLY A 43 -15.06 14.12 1.32
C GLY A 43 -14.42 12.93 2.03
N VAL A 44 -14.10 13.07 3.31
CA VAL A 44 -13.50 11.99 4.13
C VAL A 44 -14.48 10.82 4.28
N ARG A 45 -15.76 11.11 4.55
CA ARG A 45 -16.80 10.09 4.66
C ARG A 45 -16.99 9.34 3.34
N GLY A 46 -17.00 10.07 2.21
CA GLY A 46 -17.09 9.49 0.86
C GLY A 46 -15.90 8.58 0.55
N SER A 47 -14.67 9.00 0.89
CA SER A 47 -13.46 8.20 0.74
C SER A 47 -13.53 6.91 1.54
N PHE A 48 -13.94 6.97 2.82
CA PHE A 48 -14.13 5.79 3.65
C PHE A 48 -15.12 4.79 3.03
N ILE A 49 -16.32 5.27 2.64
CA ILE A 49 -17.38 4.42 2.05
C ILE A 49 -16.90 3.82 0.72
N SER A 50 -16.25 4.62 -0.14
CA SER A 50 -15.70 4.15 -1.41
C SER A 50 -14.61 3.09 -1.18
N GLY A 51 -13.70 3.33 -0.25
CA GLY A 51 -12.62 2.39 0.09
C GLY A 51 -13.15 1.04 0.59
N THR A 52 -14.18 1.04 1.45
CA THR A 52 -14.81 -0.21 1.92
C THR A 52 -15.49 -0.98 0.78
N ARG A 53 -16.12 -0.27 -0.17
CA ARG A 53 -16.74 -0.88 -1.36
C ARG A 53 -15.68 -1.49 -2.26
N ILE A 54 -14.63 -0.74 -2.61
CA ILE A 54 -13.54 -1.23 -3.47
C ILE A 54 -12.87 -2.46 -2.85
N ARG A 55 -12.57 -2.43 -1.54
CA ARG A 55 -12.03 -3.61 -0.85
C ARG A 55 -12.94 -4.83 -1.01
N GLN A 56 -14.25 -4.65 -0.89
CA GLN A 56 -15.21 -5.74 -1.03
C GLN A 56 -15.21 -6.32 -2.46
N GLU A 57 -15.06 -5.48 -3.49
CA GLU A 57 -14.94 -5.90 -4.89
C GLU A 57 -13.61 -6.61 -5.20
N LEU A 58 -12.59 -6.38 -4.37
CA LEU A 58 -11.26 -7.01 -4.48
C LEU A 58 -11.15 -8.35 -3.75
N GLN A 59 -12.22 -8.85 -3.11
CA GLN A 59 -12.21 -10.13 -2.41
C GLN A 59 -11.88 -11.30 -3.35
N GLY A 60 -11.46 -12.44 -2.77
CA GLY A 60 -11.05 -13.62 -3.52
C GLY A 60 -9.55 -13.72 -3.80
N ASN A 61 -8.75 -12.74 -3.36
CA ASN A 61 -7.29 -12.78 -3.41
C ASN A 61 -6.71 -12.87 -1.99
N GLN A 62 -5.86 -13.87 -1.75
CA GLN A 62 -5.27 -14.10 -0.42
C GLN A 62 -4.38 -12.95 0.07
N ASN A 63 -3.87 -12.12 -0.84
CA ASN A 63 -3.00 -10.99 -0.54
C ASN A 63 -3.78 -9.67 -0.32
N ILE A 64 -5.10 -9.73 -0.20
CA ILE A 64 -5.96 -8.60 0.19
C ILE A 64 -6.57 -8.90 1.57
N VAL A 65 -6.56 -7.92 2.48
CA VAL A 65 -7.26 -8.05 3.78
C VAL A 65 -8.76 -8.23 3.53
N VAL A 66 -9.33 -9.30 4.12
CA VAL A 66 -10.73 -9.65 3.93
C VAL A 66 -11.64 -8.64 4.65
N SER A 67 -12.69 -8.19 3.96
CA SER A 67 -13.80 -7.44 4.54
C SER A 67 -14.97 -8.39 4.78
N TYR A 68 -15.29 -8.65 6.04
CA TYR A 68 -16.40 -9.55 6.41
C TYR A 68 -17.75 -8.85 6.33
N GLU A 69 -17.79 -7.58 6.71
CA GLU A 69 -19.02 -6.78 6.71
C GLU A 69 -18.70 -5.30 6.59
N ARG A 70 -19.55 -4.56 5.95
CA ARG A 70 -19.57 -3.10 5.96
C ARG A 70 -20.99 -2.61 6.24
N GLY A 71 -21.12 -1.49 6.96
CA GLY A 71 -22.44 -0.99 7.33
C GLY A 71 -22.42 0.42 7.91
N GLY A 72 -23.51 0.79 8.54
CA GLY A 72 -23.65 2.06 9.25
C GLY A 72 -23.98 3.23 8.30
N VAL A 73 -25.26 3.41 7.92
CA VAL A 73 -25.71 4.54 7.07
C VAL A 73 -25.30 5.89 7.66
N PHE A 74 -25.53 6.09 8.97
CA PHE A 74 -25.17 7.35 9.64
C PHE A 74 -23.72 7.36 10.12
N TRP A 75 -23.21 6.23 10.61
CA TRP A 75 -21.86 6.09 11.12
C TRP A 75 -21.17 4.90 10.47
N PRO A 76 -20.48 5.12 9.34
CA PRO A 76 -19.86 4.04 8.57
C PRO A 76 -18.84 3.23 9.35
N TYR A 77 -18.90 1.92 9.18
CA TYR A 77 -17.95 0.96 9.73
C TYR A 77 -17.66 -0.18 8.76
N GLU A 78 -16.60 -0.91 9.06
CA GLU A 78 -16.18 -2.12 8.36
C GLU A 78 -15.63 -3.14 9.38
N ILE A 79 -15.98 -4.41 9.23
CA ILE A 79 -15.39 -5.50 10.00
C ILE A 79 -14.40 -6.22 9.09
N LEU A 80 -13.14 -6.22 9.49
CA LEU A 80 -12.01 -6.72 8.72
C LEU A 80 -11.43 -7.99 9.36
N GLU A 81 -10.80 -8.80 8.54
CA GLU A 81 -9.87 -9.83 8.97
C GLU A 81 -8.83 -9.26 9.94
N TYR A 82 -8.63 -9.94 11.06
CA TYR A 82 -7.47 -9.69 11.91
C TYR A 82 -6.25 -10.40 11.34
N VAL A 83 -5.20 -9.65 11.02
CA VAL A 83 -3.93 -10.17 10.53
C VAL A 83 -2.93 -10.14 11.68
N PRO A 84 -2.66 -11.28 12.36
CA PRO A 84 -1.68 -11.34 13.45
C PRO A 84 -0.26 -11.23 12.87
N GLY A 85 0.36 -10.06 13.03
CA GLY A 85 1.69 -9.81 12.50
C GLY A 85 2.09 -8.35 12.56
N ILE A 86 3.05 -7.99 11.73
CA ILE A 86 3.58 -6.63 11.61
C ILE A 86 3.49 -6.15 10.15
N ASN A 87 3.58 -4.86 9.92
CA ASN A 87 3.67 -4.33 8.56
C ASN A 87 5.13 -4.22 8.09
N PHE A 88 5.32 -3.99 6.78
CA PHE A 88 6.65 -3.83 6.19
C PHE A 88 7.45 -2.70 6.84
N HIS A 89 6.79 -1.59 7.21
CA HIS A 89 7.49 -0.48 7.87
C HIS A 89 8.17 -0.91 9.17
N VAL A 90 7.42 -1.62 10.02
CA VAL A 90 7.94 -2.13 11.29
C VAL A 90 9.04 -3.17 11.04
N ALA A 91 8.84 -4.08 10.08
CA ALA A 91 9.83 -5.11 9.74
C ALA A 91 11.14 -4.51 9.21
N MET A 92 11.06 -3.52 8.32
CA MET A 92 12.24 -2.82 7.79
C MET A 92 13.02 -2.08 8.90
N ASN A 93 12.31 -1.41 9.82
CA ASN A 93 12.95 -0.63 10.89
C ASN A 93 13.61 -1.53 11.96
N ARG A 94 13.05 -2.72 12.22
CA ARG A 94 13.64 -3.70 13.14
C ARG A 94 14.87 -4.38 12.55
N LYS A 95 15.14 -4.23 11.24
CA LYS A 95 16.20 -4.94 10.51
C LYS A 95 16.14 -6.46 10.75
N ASP A 96 14.91 -6.99 10.77
CA ASP A 96 14.63 -8.37 11.12
C ASP A 96 15.30 -9.32 10.11
N ASP A 97 16.05 -10.29 10.60
CA ASP A 97 16.68 -11.33 9.77
C ASP A 97 15.66 -12.17 9.01
N TYR A 98 14.46 -12.33 9.56
CA TYR A 98 13.35 -12.98 8.87
C TYR A 98 12.93 -12.20 7.62
N LEU A 99 12.77 -10.87 7.74
CA LEU A 99 12.50 -10.01 6.58
C LEU A 99 13.60 -10.14 5.54
N LYS A 100 14.87 -10.08 5.97
CA LYS A 100 16.03 -10.18 5.07
C LYS A 100 16.02 -11.48 4.27
N ARG A 101 15.77 -12.62 4.92
CA ARG A 101 15.71 -13.94 4.28
C ARG A 101 14.51 -14.12 3.34
N ASN A 102 13.39 -13.49 3.65
CA ASN A 102 12.13 -13.64 2.91
C ASN A 102 11.81 -12.46 1.98
N ARG A 103 12.67 -11.43 1.88
CA ARG A 103 12.36 -10.16 1.22
C ARG A 103 11.90 -10.30 -0.23
N LEU A 104 12.47 -11.21 -1.00
CA LEU A 104 12.07 -11.45 -2.39
C LEU A 104 10.67 -12.04 -2.49
N ASN A 105 10.36 -13.04 -1.65
CA ASN A 105 9.04 -13.66 -1.61
C ASN A 105 7.98 -12.65 -1.13
N LEU A 106 8.27 -11.91 -0.06
CA LEU A 106 7.36 -10.90 0.49
C LEU A 106 7.11 -9.77 -0.52
N LEU A 107 8.15 -9.29 -1.19
CA LEU A 107 8.04 -8.27 -2.22
C LEU A 107 7.21 -8.76 -3.42
N ARG A 108 7.40 -10.02 -3.83
CA ARG A 108 6.63 -10.63 -4.92
C ARG A 108 5.15 -10.75 -4.58
N GLN A 109 4.82 -11.14 -3.36
CA GLN A 109 3.44 -11.18 -2.88
C GLN A 109 2.81 -9.78 -2.83
N ALA A 110 3.56 -8.77 -2.35
CA ALA A 110 3.11 -7.38 -2.36
C ALA A 110 2.85 -6.87 -3.79
N ALA A 111 3.72 -7.20 -4.75
CA ALA A 111 3.53 -6.89 -6.16
C ALA A 111 2.27 -7.56 -6.73
N LYS A 112 2.04 -8.84 -6.43
CA LYS A 112 0.84 -9.58 -6.83
C LYS A 112 -0.44 -9.00 -6.24
N ALA A 113 -0.42 -8.57 -4.97
CA ALA A 113 -1.57 -7.89 -4.34
C ALA A 113 -1.95 -6.62 -5.11
N LEU A 114 -0.97 -5.78 -5.44
CA LEU A 114 -1.21 -4.53 -6.17
C LEU A 114 -1.56 -4.78 -7.65
N ALA A 115 -0.98 -5.82 -8.28
CA ALA A 115 -1.36 -6.25 -9.63
C ALA A 115 -2.82 -6.69 -9.68
N TRP A 116 -3.32 -7.37 -8.64
CA TRP A 116 -4.73 -7.71 -8.52
C TRP A 116 -5.63 -6.47 -8.47
N VAL A 117 -5.27 -5.45 -7.68
CA VAL A 117 -5.99 -4.17 -7.64
C VAL A 117 -6.04 -3.54 -9.03
N HIS A 118 -4.91 -3.48 -9.74
CA HIS A 118 -4.81 -2.92 -11.08
C HIS A 118 -5.62 -3.70 -12.13
N SER A 119 -5.62 -5.04 -12.07
CA SER A 119 -6.38 -5.89 -12.98
C SER A 119 -7.89 -5.75 -12.83
N ARG A 120 -8.35 -5.29 -11.66
CA ARG A 120 -9.76 -4.98 -11.38
C ARG A 120 -10.13 -3.55 -11.78
N GLY A 121 -9.22 -2.80 -12.41
CA GLY A 121 -9.46 -1.45 -12.91
C GLY A 121 -9.37 -0.37 -11.82
N TYR A 122 -8.67 -0.63 -10.72
CA TYR A 122 -8.49 0.33 -9.62
C TYR A 122 -7.05 0.83 -9.51
N MET A 123 -6.88 1.98 -8.86
CA MET A 123 -5.64 2.51 -8.31
C MET A 123 -5.75 2.48 -6.78
N HIS A 124 -4.66 2.17 -6.08
CA HIS A 124 -4.61 2.17 -4.61
C HIS A 124 -4.34 3.55 -4.03
N LEU A 125 -3.37 4.27 -4.58
CA LEU A 125 -2.97 5.66 -4.30
C LEU A 125 -2.42 5.94 -2.89
N ASP A 126 -2.24 4.91 -2.08
CA ASP A 126 -1.51 5.00 -0.80
C ASP A 126 -0.58 3.78 -0.64
N VAL A 127 0.15 3.46 -1.69
CA VAL A 127 1.14 2.37 -1.68
C VAL A 127 2.33 2.78 -0.82
N LYS A 128 2.48 2.11 0.32
CA LYS A 128 3.56 2.34 1.29
C LYS A 128 3.75 1.13 2.20
N PRO A 129 4.90 0.98 2.87
CA PRO A 129 5.20 -0.18 3.72
C PRO A 129 4.19 -0.43 4.83
N GLU A 130 3.54 0.63 5.36
CA GLU A 130 2.56 0.54 6.43
C GLU A 130 1.30 -0.24 6.02
N ASN A 131 0.97 -0.20 4.72
CA ASN A 131 -0.25 -0.79 4.18
C ASN A 131 -0.07 -2.24 3.71
N TYR A 132 1.11 -2.83 3.89
CA TYR A 132 1.39 -4.25 3.64
C TYR A 132 1.64 -4.97 4.96
N LEU A 133 0.67 -5.76 5.40
CA LEU A 133 0.74 -6.56 6.62
C LEU A 133 1.41 -7.90 6.31
N ILE A 134 2.27 -8.38 7.20
CA ILE A 134 2.94 -9.67 7.12
C ILE A 134 2.31 -10.59 8.15
N LEU A 135 1.53 -11.57 7.68
CA LEU A 135 1.06 -12.68 8.49
C LEU A 135 2.16 -13.75 8.52
N ASN A 136 2.63 -14.07 9.71
CA ASN A 136 3.62 -15.12 9.88
C ASN A 136 2.90 -16.46 10.11
N SER A 137 2.65 -17.22 9.04
CA SER A 137 2.06 -18.54 9.12
C SER A 137 3.14 -19.61 9.35
N LEU A 138 2.94 -20.46 10.35
CA LEU A 138 3.85 -21.55 10.63
C LEU A 138 3.79 -22.69 9.58
N LYS A 139 2.67 -22.79 8.84
CA LYS A 139 2.46 -23.85 7.85
C LYS A 139 2.86 -23.46 6.43
N ASP A 140 2.48 -22.24 6.01
CA ASP A 140 2.55 -21.85 4.60
C ASP A 140 3.62 -20.79 4.34
N GLY A 141 4.43 -20.46 5.35
CA GLY A 141 5.38 -19.35 5.30
C GLY A 141 4.68 -17.99 5.41
N PRO A 142 5.41 -16.89 5.18
CA PRO A 142 4.85 -15.55 5.33
C PRO A 142 3.86 -15.22 4.22
N ILE A 143 2.71 -14.64 4.60
CA ILE A 143 1.70 -14.13 3.67
C ILE A 143 1.63 -12.61 3.80
N VAL A 144 1.69 -11.91 2.66
CA VAL A 144 1.51 -10.45 2.62
C VAL A 144 0.06 -10.13 2.32
N LYS A 145 -0.51 -9.19 3.08
CA LYS A 145 -1.87 -8.70 2.86
C LYS A 145 -1.90 -7.17 2.71
N LEU A 146 -2.38 -6.69 1.59
CA LEU A 146 -2.58 -5.28 1.31
C LEU A 146 -3.87 -4.79 1.98
N THR A 147 -3.81 -3.60 2.58
CA THR A 147 -4.92 -2.96 3.28
C THR A 147 -4.98 -1.46 2.99
N ASP A 148 -5.95 -0.77 3.59
CA ASP A 148 -6.18 0.68 3.52
C ASP A 148 -6.48 1.22 2.11
N PHE A 149 -7.75 1.05 1.69
CA PHE A 149 -8.24 1.48 0.38
C PHE A 149 -8.95 2.85 0.41
N ASP A 150 -8.72 3.69 1.43
CA ASP A 150 -9.44 4.96 1.58
C ASP A 150 -9.17 5.96 0.46
N LEU A 151 -8.01 5.86 -0.17
CA LEU A 151 -7.64 6.68 -1.33
C LEU A 151 -7.86 5.98 -2.67
N ALA A 152 -8.22 4.69 -2.62
CA ALA A 152 -8.43 3.90 -3.84
C ALA A 152 -9.59 4.42 -4.68
N ARG A 153 -9.44 4.34 -5.99
CA ARG A 153 -10.46 4.77 -6.96
C ARG A 153 -10.31 4.07 -8.32
N PRO A 154 -11.35 4.11 -9.18
CA PRO A 154 -11.24 3.58 -10.54
C PRO A 154 -10.08 4.21 -11.32
N ALA A 155 -9.39 3.39 -12.13
CA ALA A 155 -8.26 3.84 -12.94
C ALA A 155 -8.65 4.89 -13.98
N LEU A 156 -9.89 4.89 -14.43
CA LEU A 156 -10.44 5.89 -15.37
C LEU A 156 -10.71 7.25 -14.69
N ASP A 157 -10.76 7.30 -13.35
CA ASP A 157 -10.92 8.54 -12.59
C ASP A 157 -9.55 9.19 -12.31
N ASN A 158 -8.88 9.62 -13.38
CA ASN A 158 -7.55 10.20 -13.35
C ASN A 158 -7.52 11.73 -13.47
N GLY A 159 -8.69 12.38 -13.36
CA GLY A 159 -8.81 13.84 -13.41
C GLY A 159 -8.00 14.55 -12.30
N PRO A 160 -7.69 15.86 -12.48
CA PRO A 160 -6.97 16.64 -11.50
C PRO A 160 -7.72 16.65 -10.15
N ARG A 161 -7.01 16.37 -9.06
CA ARG A 161 -7.57 16.40 -7.70
C ARG A 161 -6.59 17.02 -6.73
N ARG A 162 -7.11 17.46 -5.57
CA ARG A 162 -6.25 17.83 -4.45
C ARG A 162 -5.27 16.68 -4.18
N GLN A 163 -4.02 17.02 -3.95
CA GLN A 163 -2.94 16.08 -3.62
C GLN A 163 -3.39 15.16 -2.47
N THR A 164 -3.32 13.86 -2.72
CA THR A 164 -3.69 12.78 -1.77
C THR A 164 -2.62 11.72 -1.81
N GLY A 165 -2.38 11.07 -0.68
CA GLY A 165 -1.33 10.07 -0.49
C GLY A 165 -0.26 10.52 0.49
N THR A 166 0.69 9.64 0.74
CA THR A 166 1.85 9.89 1.58
C THR A 166 2.96 10.50 0.74
N PRO A 167 3.39 11.76 0.98
CA PRO A 167 4.30 12.48 0.08
C PRO A 167 5.59 11.73 -0.25
N ASP A 168 6.13 10.95 0.70
CA ASP A 168 7.37 10.19 0.54
C ASP A 168 7.29 9.10 -0.55
N PHE A 169 6.07 8.71 -0.97
CA PHE A 169 5.82 7.69 -1.98
C PHE A 169 5.14 8.23 -3.25
N MET A 170 4.79 9.52 -3.28
CA MET A 170 4.05 10.10 -4.40
C MET A 170 4.90 10.20 -5.68
N ALA A 171 4.27 9.91 -6.82
CA ALA A 171 4.89 10.04 -8.13
C ALA A 171 4.97 11.50 -8.61
N PRO A 172 5.89 11.85 -9.53
CA PRO A 172 6.06 13.21 -10.03
C PRO A 172 4.78 13.87 -10.54
N GLU A 173 3.95 13.16 -11.28
CA GLU A 173 2.68 13.65 -11.82
C GLU A 173 1.66 14.00 -10.73
N GLN A 174 1.72 13.35 -9.59
CA GLN A 174 0.87 13.67 -8.44
C GLN A 174 1.24 15.02 -7.82
N PHE A 175 2.54 15.39 -7.83
CA PHE A 175 3.02 16.69 -7.38
C PHE A 175 2.74 17.79 -8.41
N ASN A 176 3.10 17.52 -9.67
CA ASN A 176 3.19 18.54 -10.72
C ASN A 176 1.85 18.78 -11.42
N GLU A 177 1.07 17.73 -11.66
CA GLU A 177 -0.16 17.77 -12.45
C GLU A 177 -1.42 17.51 -11.61
N LYS A 178 -1.25 17.08 -10.35
CA LYS A 178 -2.34 16.65 -9.45
C LYS A 178 -3.17 15.51 -10.06
N ARG A 179 -2.55 14.70 -10.91
CA ARG A 179 -3.15 13.51 -11.56
C ARG A 179 -2.55 12.23 -11.02
N SER A 180 -3.29 11.15 -11.12
CA SER A 180 -2.85 9.82 -10.68
C SER A 180 -3.23 8.77 -11.70
N TYR A 181 -2.39 7.75 -11.82
CA TYR A 181 -2.53 6.63 -12.74
C TYR A 181 -2.14 5.33 -12.01
N GLN A 182 -2.40 4.18 -12.58
CA GLN A 182 -1.83 2.93 -12.06
C GLN A 182 -0.29 2.98 -12.05
N ALA A 183 0.30 3.71 -13.01
CA ALA A 183 1.74 3.98 -13.02
C ALA A 183 2.22 4.81 -11.80
N SER A 184 1.35 5.59 -11.15
CA SER A 184 1.69 6.29 -9.90
C SER A 184 1.85 5.32 -8.74
N ASP A 185 1.00 4.29 -8.67
CA ASP A 185 1.15 3.19 -7.72
C ASP A 185 2.43 2.39 -7.97
N VAL A 186 2.79 2.17 -9.26
CA VAL A 186 4.04 1.52 -9.65
C VAL A 186 5.26 2.31 -9.16
N PHE A 187 5.24 3.62 -9.27
CA PHE A 187 6.31 4.48 -8.76
C PHE A 187 6.44 4.36 -7.23
N ALA A 188 5.33 4.45 -6.51
CA ALA A 188 5.29 4.29 -5.05
C ALA A 188 5.80 2.90 -4.63
N PHE A 189 5.39 1.85 -5.35
CA PHE A 189 5.91 0.49 -5.14
C PHE A 189 7.40 0.40 -5.42
N GLY A 190 7.89 1.06 -6.46
CA GLY A 190 9.33 1.16 -6.79
C GLY A 190 10.14 1.76 -5.65
N ILE A 191 9.65 2.84 -5.00
CA ILE A 191 10.28 3.44 -3.80
C ILE A 191 10.34 2.40 -2.66
N MET A 192 9.22 1.72 -2.38
CA MET A 192 9.16 0.70 -1.33
C MET A 192 10.11 -0.46 -1.63
N ALA A 193 10.12 -0.98 -2.86
CA ALA A 193 10.99 -2.07 -3.29
C ALA A 193 12.47 -1.69 -3.21
N TYR A 194 12.82 -0.50 -3.68
CA TYR A 194 14.17 0.04 -3.57
C TYR A 194 14.63 0.09 -2.11
N ARG A 195 13.81 0.65 -1.22
CA ARG A 195 14.11 0.73 0.22
C ARG A 195 14.25 -0.65 0.86
N LEU A 196 13.36 -1.59 0.50
CA LEU A 196 13.41 -2.96 1.03
C LEU A 196 14.69 -3.68 0.62
N MET A 197 15.16 -3.47 -0.62
CA MET A 197 16.35 -4.14 -1.15
C MET A 197 17.66 -3.48 -0.70
N THR A 198 17.71 -2.14 -0.67
CA THR A 198 18.95 -1.38 -0.42
C THR A 198 19.07 -0.82 1.01
N GLY A 199 17.99 -0.81 1.78
CA GLY A 199 17.89 -0.12 3.08
C GLY A 199 17.89 1.41 2.98
N LYS A 200 17.86 2.01 1.77
CA LYS A 200 17.91 3.46 1.53
C LYS A 200 16.73 3.92 0.70
N LEU A 201 16.35 5.18 0.84
CA LEU A 201 15.38 5.81 -0.07
C LEU A 201 16.07 6.18 -1.40
N PRO A 202 15.37 6.01 -2.56
CA PRO A 202 15.93 6.38 -3.87
C PRO A 202 16.13 7.88 -4.02
N PHE A 203 15.27 8.67 -3.42
CA PHE A 203 15.31 10.12 -3.43
C PHE A 203 15.48 10.61 -1.99
N ASN A 204 16.71 10.93 -1.60
CA ASN A 204 17.01 11.38 -0.24
C ASN A 204 17.54 12.81 -0.26
N GLY A 205 16.91 13.70 0.50
CA GLY A 205 17.32 15.08 0.73
C GLY A 205 17.71 15.31 2.19
N SER A 206 18.27 16.48 2.50
CA SER A 206 18.61 16.89 3.86
C SER A 206 17.36 17.18 4.73
N THR A 207 16.21 17.40 4.09
CA THR A 207 14.90 17.62 4.72
C THR A 207 13.83 16.87 3.93
N GLU A 208 12.65 16.62 4.53
CA GLU A 208 11.49 16.07 3.85
C GLU A 208 11.14 16.87 2.59
N LYS A 209 11.09 18.21 2.71
CA LYS A 209 10.81 19.10 1.58
C LYS A 209 11.83 18.95 0.45
N SER A 210 13.12 18.77 0.76
CA SER A 210 14.16 18.55 -0.28
C SER A 210 14.04 17.16 -0.90
N THR A 211 13.63 16.15 -0.12
CA THR A 211 13.32 14.80 -0.62
C THR A 211 12.18 14.85 -1.63
N TRP A 212 11.07 15.50 -1.29
CA TRP A 212 9.91 15.64 -2.19
C TRP A 212 10.25 16.43 -3.45
N LYS A 213 11.09 17.48 -3.36
CA LYS A 213 11.59 18.21 -4.54
C LYS A 213 12.37 17.31 -5.49
N LYS A 214 13.27 16.46 -4.97
CA LYS A 214 14.00 15.49 -5.78
C LYS A 214 13.06 14.44 -6.40
N GLN A 215 12.07 13.99 -5.65
CA GLN A 215 11.08 13.02 -6.08
C GLN A 215 10.18 13.58 -7.19
N ALA A 216 9.72 14.82 -7.06
CA ALA A 216 8.91 15.53 -8.06
C ALA A 216 9.70 16.00 -9.29
N SER A 217 11.02 16.13 -9.17
CA SER A 217 11.91 16.55 -10.29
C SER A 217 11.92 15.50 -11.40
N LEU A 218 11.83 15.96 -12.65
CA LEU A 218 11.88 15.10 -13.82
C LEU A 218 13.31 14.70 -14.23
N THR A 219 14.34 15.33 -13.65
CA THR A 219 15.75 15.15 -14.02
C THR A 219 16.58 14.39 -12.99
N VAL A 220 16.10 14.28 -11.74
CA VAL A 220 16.82 13.58 -10.68
C VAL A 220 16.60 12.09 -10.81
N VAL A 221 17.68 11.35 -11.09
CA VAL A 221 17.72 9.89 -11.20
C VAL A 221 18.31 9.32 -9.90
N PRO A 222 17.73 8.26 -9.30
CA PRO A 222 18.32 7.59 -8.14
C PRO A 222 19.53 6.78 -8.56
N LYS A 223 20.41 6.47 -7.61
CA LYS A 223 21.45 5.46 -7.83
C LYS A 223 20.83 4.12 -8.16
N ALA A 224 21.47 3.34 -9.03
CA ALA A 224 21.02 2.00 -9.30
C ALA A 224 21.18 1.12 -8.04
N PRO A 225 20.25 0.20 -7.73
CA PRO A 225 20.34 -0.65 -6.55
C PRO A 225 21.65 -1.43 -6.41
N HIS A 226 22.24 -1.94 -7.52
CA HIS A 226 23.51 -2.66 -7.49
C HIS A 226 24.71 -1.79 -7.04
N GLU A 227 24.63 -0.47 -7.18
CA GLU A 227 25.65 0.46 -6.67
C GLU A 227 25.64 0.56 -5.12
N ILE A 228 24.64 -0.04 -4.46
CA ILE A 228 24.46 0.00 -3.00
C ILE A 228 24.55 -1.39 -2.37
N VAL A 229 24.01 -2.41 -3.05
CA VAL A 229 23.98 -3.81 -2.59
C VAL A 229 24.30 -4.75 -3.73
N ASN A 230 25.11 -5.79 -3.43
CA ASN A 230 25.59 -6.73 -4.44
C ASN A 230 24.62 -7.92 -4.68
N ASP A 231 23.62 -8.12 -3.83
CA ASP A 231 22.78 -9.32 -3.80
C ASP A 231 21.33 -9.06 -4.29
N ILE A 232 21.17 -8.16 -5.25
CA ILE A 232 19.89 -7.91 -5.90
C ILE A 232 19.79 -8.70 -7.23
N PRO A 233 18.73 -9.47 -7.46
CA PRO A 233 18.50 -10.11 -8.76
C PRO A 233 18.39 -9.06 -9.87
N TYR A 234 19.15 -9.24 -10.95
CA TYR A 234 19.21 -8.28 -12.07
C TYR A 234 17.81 -7.89 -12.61
N ARG A 235 16.93 -8.88 -12.81
CA ARG A 235 15.57 -8.62 -13.32
C ARG A 235 14.72 -7.78 -12.35
N LEU A 236 14.85 -8.03 -11.05
CA LEU A 236 14.18 -7.19 -10.04
C LEU A 236 14.73 -5.77 -10.06
N GLU A 237 16.04 -5.62 -10.17
CA GLU A 237 16.65 -4.30 -10.30
C GLU A 237 16.11 -3.52 -11.48
N MET A 238 16.05 -4.15 -12.67
CA MET A 238 15.50 -3.52 -13.88
C MET A 238 14.04 -3.10 -13.68
N ALA A 239 13.22 -3.96 -13.06
CA ALA A 239 11.84 -3.61 -12.74
C ALA A 239 11.75 -2.42 -11.78
N ILE A 240 12.62 -2.35 -10.76
CA ILE A 240 12.68 -1.22 -9.81
C ILE A 240 13.10 0.06 -10.53
N VAL A 241 14.15 0.02 -11.34
CA VAL A 241 14.64 1.19 -12.10
C VAL A 241 13.53 1.72 -13.02
N ARG A 242 12.88 0.84 -13.78
CA ARG A 242 11.76 1.22 -14.65
C ARG A 242 10.52 1.71 -13.89
N ALA A 243 10.27 1.20 -12.67
CA ALA A 243 9.21 1.72 -11.82
C ALA A 243 9.49 3.15 -11.34
N LEU A 244 10.77 3.51 -11.14
CA LEU A 244 11.21 4.83 -10.68
C LEU A 244 11.43 5.84 -11.81
N GLU A 245 11.14 5.48 -13.06
CA GLU A 245 11.16 6.41 -14.20
C GLU A 245 10.22 7.60 -13.97
N LYS A 246 10.73 8.78 -14.24
CA LYS A 246 10.00 10.04 -14.01
C LYS A 246 8.93 10.29 -15.07
N SER A 247 9.23 9.91 -16.30
CA SER A 247 8.30 10.00 -17.42
C SER A 247 7.31 8.84 -17.41
N LEU A 248 6.02 9.13 -17.49
CA LEU A 248 4.96 8.12 -17.60
C LEU A 248 5.14 7.21 -18.82
N SER A 249 5.64 7.75 -19.94
CA SER A 249 5.85 6.96 -21.17
C SER A 249 7.00 5.95 -21.09
N LYS A 250 7.94 6.14 -20.15
CA LYS A 250 9.07 5.23 -19.91
C LYS A 250 8.80 4.29 -18.71
N ARG A 251 7.93 4.72 -17.79
CA ARG A 251 7.57 3.96 -16.60
C ARG A 251 6.69 2.76 -16.97
N LEU A 252 6.80 1.69 -16.21
CA LEU A 252 5.90 0.55 -16.29
C LEU A 252 4.45 1.00 -15.98
N PRO A 253 3.47 0.71 -16.86
CA PRO A 253 2.12 1.30 -16.77
C PRO A 253 1.28 0.76 -15.61
N ASN A 254 1.55 -0.45 -15.14
CA ASN A 254 0.83 -1.11 -14.04
C ASN A 254 1.69 -2.22 -13.41
N MET A 255 1.19 -2.84 -12.36
CA MET A 255 1.94 -3.88 -11.64
C MET A 255 2.01 -5.23 -12.38
N THR A 256 1.14 -5.49 -13.32
CA THR A 256 1.30 -6.65 -14.21
C THR A 256 2.55 -6.52 -15.08
N ALA A 257 2.78 -5.32 -15.63
CA ALA A 257 4.01 -5.03 -16.37
C ALA A 257 5.26 -5.09 -15.46
N PHE A 258 5.16 -4.66 -14.20
CA PHE A 258 6.25 -4.79 -13.23
C PHE A 258 6.62 -6.26 -12.97
N LEU A 259 5.62 -7.11 -12.73
CA LEU A 259 5.84 -8.54 -12.52
C LEU A 259 6.43 -9.21 -13.76
N HIS A 260 5.93 -8.86 -14.94
CA HIS A 260 6.48 -9.38 -16.22
C HIS A 260 7.96 -8.99 -16.37
N GLU A 261 8.33 -7.74 -16.12
CA GLU A 261 9.72 -7.28 -16.16
C GLU A 261 10.61 -8.03 -15.16
N TRP A 262 10.09 -8.33 -13.99
CA TRP A 262 10.82 -9.09 -12.96
C TRP A 262 10.99 -10.56 -13.31
N ASP A 263 10.02 -11.16 -14.02
CA ASP A 263 10.00 -12.59 -14.37
C ASP A 263 10.68 -12.90 -15.73
N SER A 264 10.86 -11.89 -16.60
CA SER A 264 11.49 -12.03 -17.93
C SER A 264 12.97 -12.30 -17.86
#